data_99084d0e51e91c5cef10a8ed8375c229
#
_entry.id   99084d0e51e91c5cef10a8ed8375c229
#
_cell.length_a   1.000
_cell.length_b   1.000
_cell.length_c   1.000
_cell.angle_alpha   90.00
_cell.angle_beta   90.00
_cell.angle_gamma   90.00
#
_symmetry.space_group_name_H-M   'P 1'
#
loop_
_entity.id
_entity.type
_entity.pdbx_description
1 polymer ?
#
loop_
_entity_poly.entity_id
_entity_poly.type
_entity_poly.pdbx_seq_one_letter_code
_entity_poly.pdbx_strand_id
1 'polypeptide(L)'
;TYCINPDCPHPQNPDGLEFCQTCGTKLIEKLRGRYRILQPLGQGGFGKTFLAIDEDRLGTRCVIKQFSPQLKGTKALDKAIQLFEQEAVRLHELGEHPHIPALLAYFEQDKRLYLVQQFIEGSTLAQELAQSGSFNEQKIREVLVRLLPILKFVHDRN
;
A
#
# COMPACT_ATOMS: atom_id res chain seq x y z
N THR A 1 9.74 -14.22 -7.93
CA THR A 1 9.98 -12.75 -7.99
C THR A 1 8.85 -12.04 -8.70
N TYR A 2 8.44 -10.83 -8.25
CA TYR A 2 7.38 -10.04 -8.89
C TYR A 2 7.94 -8.83 -9.64
N CYS A 3 7.45 -8.64 -10.87
CA CYS A 3 7.69 -7.42 -11.64
C CYS A 3 6.90 -6.26 -11.03
N ILE A 4 7.59 -5.17 -10.69
CA ILE A 4 6.97 -3.96 -10.13
C ILE A 4 6.60 -2.91 -11.18
N ASN A 5 6.73 -3.24 -12.48
CA ASN A 5 6.21 -2.38 -13.53
C ASN A 5 4.67 -2.32 -13.41
N PRO A 6 4.08 -1.12 -13.20
CA PRO A 6 2.63 -0.99 -13.02
C PRO A 6 1.81 -1.44 -14.24
N ASP A 7 2.41 -1.38 -15.43
CA ASP A 7 1.74 -1.75 -16.68
C ASP A 7 1.94 -3.22 -17.07
N CYS A 8 2.64 -4.02 -16.22
CA CYS A 8 2.86 -5.43 -16.50
C CYS A 8 1.59 -6.25 -16.26
N PRO A 9 1.03 -6.90 -17.31
CA PRO A 9 -0.20 -7.68 -17.17
C PRO A 9 0.00 -8.99 -16.40
N HIS A 10 1.21 -9.58 -16.46
CA HIS A 10 1.55 -10.82 -15.76
C HIS A 10 2.85 -10.62 -14.98
N PRO A 11 2.77 -10.03 -13.76
CA PRO A 11 3.94 -9.61 -13.01
C PRO A 11 4.71 -10.75 -12.32
N GLN A 12 4.12 -11.95 -12.21
CA GLN A 12 4.78 -13.09 -11.57
C GLN A 12 5.85 -13.70 -12.48
N ASN A 13 7.04 -13.90 -11.95
CA ASN A 13 8.17 -14.50 -12.64
C ASN A 13 8.83 -15.57 -11.78
N PRO A 14 9.45 -16.61 -12.36
CA PRO A 14 10.37 -17.49 -11.66
C PRO A 14 11.48 -16.70 -10.96
N ASP A 15 12.03 -17.25 -9.90
CA ASP A 15 13.15 -16.65 -9.21
C ASP A 15 14.44 -16.81 -10.04
N GLY A 16 15.38 -15.90 -9.85
CA GLY A 16 16.66 -15.89 -10.52
C GLY A 16 16.68 -15.28 -11.93
N LEU A 17 15.56 -14.75 -12.42
CA LEU A 17 15.52 -14.01 -13.68
C LEU A 17 15.94 -12.56 -13.46
N GLU A 18 16.71 -12.03 -14.41
CA GLU A 18 17.11 -10.63 -14.42
C GLU A 18 16.02 -9.71 -15.00
N PHE A 19 15.24 -10.21 -15.96
CA PHE A 19 14.20 -9.45 -16.64
C PHE A 19 12.86 -10.17 -16.61
N CYS A 20 11.78 -9.38 -16.53
CA CYS A 20 10.41 -9.88 -16.59
C CYS A 20 10.13 -10.52 -17.95
N GLN A 21 9.65 -11.76 -17.94
CA GLN A 21 9.32 -12.52 -19.15
C GLN A 21 8.18 -11.89 -19.96
N THR A 22 7.32 -11.11 -19.30
CA THR A 22 6.13 -10.50 -19.94
C THR A 22 6.44 -9.14 -20.54
N CYS A 23 7.10 -8.24 -19.81
CA CYS A 23 7.27 -6.84 -20.23
C CYS A 23 8.73 -6.40 -20.41
N GLY A 24 9.70 -7.29 -20.19
CA GLY A 24 11.13 -6.99 -20.33
C GLY A 24 11.71 -6.03 -19.29
N THR A 25 10.91 -5.60 -18.30
CA THR A 25 11.43 -4.73 -17.24
C THR A 25 12.41 -5.49 -16.36
N LYS A 26 13.52 -4.85 -15.99
CA LYS A 26 14.48 -5.41 -15.03
C LYS A 26 13.77 -5.73 -13.71
N LEU A 27 13.94 -6.96 -13.26
CA LEU A 27 13.38 -7.42 -12.00
C LEU A 27 14.24 -6.88 -10.84
N ILE A 28 13.58 -6.42 -9.81
CA ILE A 28 14.20 -5.93 -8.58
C ILE A 28 13.90 -6.94 -7.49
N GLU A 29 14.95 -7.61 -7.01
CA GLU A 29 14.79 -8.58 -5.94
C GLU A 29 14.35 -7.91 -4.63
N LYS A 30 14.96 -6.77 -4.30
CA LYS A 30 14.67 -6.00 -3.10
C LYS A 30 14.64 -4.50 -3.39
N LEU A 31 13.56 -3.84 -3.05
CA LEU A 31 13.50 -2.38 -3.04
C LEU A 31 14.41 -1.84 -1.94
N ARG A 32 15.27 -0.87 -2.28
CA ARG A 32 16.31 -0.30 -1.40
C ARG A 32 17.22 -1.36 -0.76
N GLY A 33 17.41 -2.52 -1.40
CA GLY A 33 18.18 -3.63 -0.82
C GLY A 33 17.56 -4.25 0.45
N ARG A 34 16.34 -3.87 0.81
CA ARG A 34 15.70 -4.17 2.09
C ARG A 34 14.35 -4.85 1.96
N TYR A 35 13.47 -4.32 1.11
CA TYR A 35 12.09 -4.79 1.02
C TYR A 35 11.91 -5.79 -0.10
N ARG A 36 11.60 -7.04 0.23
CA ARG A 36 11.32 -8.10 -0.75
C ARG A 36 9.82 -8.23 -0.96
N ILE A 37 9.38 -8.04 -2.19
CA ILE A 37 7.97 -8.16 -2.58
C ILE A 37 7.55 -9.62 -2.60
N LEU A 38 6.42 -9.93 -1.95
CA LEU A 38 5.83 -11.27 -1.91
C LEU A 38 4.73 -11.44 -2.94
N GLN A 39 3.78 -10.48 -2.98
CA GLN A 39 2.63 -10.53 -3.90
C GLN A 39 1.94 -9.18 -4.00
N PRO A 40 1.22 -8.91 -5.11
CA PRO A 40 0.33 -7.76 -5.17
C PRO A 40 -0.88 -7.96 -4.25
N LEU A 41 -1.31 -6.88 -3.59
CA LEU A 41 -2.53 -6.84 -2.77
C LEU A 41 -3.69 -6.17 -3.50
N GLY A 42 -3.38 -5.24 -4.41
CA GLY A 42 -4.40 -4.51 -5.15
C GLY A 42 -3.84 -3.36 -5.96
N GLN A 43 -4.74 -2.71 -6.70
CA GLN A 43 -4.46 -1.51 -7.46
C GLN A 43 -5.55 -0.48 -7.18
N GLY A 44 -5.15 0.76 -6.94
CA GLY A 44 -6.04 1.89 -6.70
C GLY A 44 -5.72 3.07 -7.62
N GLY A 45 -6.41 4.20 -7.42
CA GLY A 45 -6.24 5.39 -8.25
C GLY A 45 -4.83 5.99 -8.25
N PHE A 46 -4.05 5.75 -7.22
CA PHE A 46 -2.69 6.27 -7.08
C PHE A 46 -1.59 5.25 -7.40
N GLY A 47 -1.92 3.99 -7.67
CA GLY A 47 -0.94 2.98 -8.04
C GLY A 47 -1.21 1.59 -7.51
N LYS A 48 -0.15 0.79 -7.40
CA LYS A 48 -0.20 -0.59 -6.94
C LYS A 48 0.24 -0.74 -5.49
N THR A 49 -0.37 -1.70 -4.82
CA THR A 49 -0.05 -2.06 -3.43
C THR A 49 0.44 -3.49 -3.38
N PHE A 50 1.51 -3.72 -2.63
CA PHE A 50 2.16 -5.02 -2.51
C PHE A 50 2.29 -5.43 -1.05
N LEU A 51 2.15 -6.73 -0.78
CA LEU A 51 2.67 -7.35 0.42
C LEU A 51 4.16 -7.55 0.25
N ALA A 52 4.93 -7.18 1.24
CA ALA A 52 6.38 -7.34 1.26
C ALA A 52 6.86 -7.78 2.65
N ILE A 53 8.12 -8.17 2.72
CA ILE A 53 8.84 -8.35 3.98
C ILE A 53 9.97 -7.33 4.09
N ASP A 54 10.15 -6.83 5.29
CA ASP A 54 11.22 -5.95 5.69
C ASP A 54 12.35 -6.81 6.29
N GLU A 55 13.40 -7.04 5.54
CA GLU A 55 14.49 -7.93 5.98
C GLU A 55 15.31 -7.32 7.12
N ASP A 56 15.43 -5.98 7.18
CA ASP A 56 16.11 -5.30 8.28
C ASP A 56 15.30 -5.37 9.60
N ARG A 57 14.02 -5.74 9.51
CA ARG A 57 13.14 -5.97 10.67
C ARG A 57 12.79 -7.45 10.83
N LEU A 58 13.78 -8.33 10.74
CA LEU A 58 13.64 -9.78 10.94
C LEU A 58 12.57 -10.43 10.05
N GLY A 59 12.40 -9.95 8.83
CA GLY A 59 11.40 -10.48 7.91
C GLY A 59 9.95 -10.12 8.28
N THR A 60 9.72 -9.05 9.03
CA THR A 60 8.38 -8.59 9.38
C THR A 60 7.61 -8.18 8.13
N ARG A 61 6.33 -8.58 8.04
CA ARG A 61 5.44 -8.20 6.93
C ARG A 61 5.16 -6.70 6.94
N CYS A 62 5.16 -6.11 5.75
CA CYS A 62 4.79 -4.72 5.52
C CYS A 62 3.99 -4.58 4.22
N VAL A 63 3.36 -3.43 4.06
CA VAL A 63 2.65 -3.04 2.83
C VAL A 63 3.45 -1.97 2.13
N ILE A 64 3.69 -2.15 0.83
CA ILE A 64 4.34 -1.14 -0.01
C ILE A 64 3.32 -0.62 -1.01
N LYS A 65 3.07 0.69 -0.97
CA LYS A 65 2.31 1.41 -1.99
C LYS A 65 3.29 2.03 -2.98
N GLN A 66 3.20 1.65 -4.23
CA GLN A 66 3.95 2.24 -5.34
C GLN A 66 3.09 3.29 -6.01
N PHE A 67 3.59 4.52 -6.08
CA PHE A 67 2.91 5.58 -6.82
C PHE A 67 3.00 5.34 -8.33
N SER A 68 1.86 5.20 -8.96
CA SER A 68 1.72 5.03 -10.41
C SER A 68 0.34 5.47 -10.86
N PRO A 69 0.05 6.78 -10.81
CA PRO A 69 -1.27 7.28 -11.17
C PRO A 69 -1.52 7.14 -12.67
N GLN A 70 -2.72 6.67 -13.03
CA GLN A 70 -3.21 6.58 -14.41
C GLN A 70 -3.82 7.93 -14.83
N LEU A 71 -3.02 9.01 -14.80
CA LEU A 71 -3.50 10.37 -15.06
C LEU A 71 -2.88 10.96 -16.31
N LYS A 72 -3.68 11.71 -17.07
CA LYS A 72 -3.23 12.50 -18.22
C LYS A 72 -3.17 13.98 -17.84
N GLY A 73 -2.03 14.61 -18.09
CA GLY A 73 -1.80 16.03 -17.87
C GLY A 73 -1.00 16.35 -16.60
N THR A 74 -0.13 17.37 -16.70
CA THR A 74 0.83 17.75 -15.65
C THR A 74 0.15 18.18 -14.35
N LYS A 75 -0.87 19.02 -14.40
CA LYS A 75 -1.58 19.49 -13.18
C LYS A 75 -2.23 18.37 -12.38
N ALA A 76 -2.81 17.37 -13.06
CA ALA A 76 -3.42 16.23 -12.39
C ALA A 76 -2.34 15.32 -11.77
N LEU A 77 -1.21 15.16 -12.45
CA LEU A 77 -0.07 14.42 -11.93
C LEU A 77 0.55 15.10 -10.70
N ASP A 78 0.79 16.42 -10.77
CA ASP A 78 1.33 17.18 -9.65
C ASP A 78 0.41 17.09 -8.42
N LYS A 79 -0.91 17.18 -8.62
CA LYS A 79 -1.87 17.00 -7.55
C LYS A 79 -1.84 15.59 -6.94
N ALA A 80 -1.69 14.56 -7.77
CA ALA A 80 -1.61 13.19 -7.30
C ALA A 80 -0.32 12.93 -6.51
N ILE A 81 0.82 13.49 -6.94
CA ILE A 81 2.08 13.47 -6.18
C ILE A 81 1.88 14.12 -4.81
N GLN A 82 1.33 15.34 -4.78
CA GLN A 82 1.05 16.03 -3.51
C GLN A 82 0.17 15.21 -2.57
N LEU A 83 -0.88 14.57 -3.07
CA LEU A 83 -1.76 13.74 -2.25
C LEU A 83 -1.05 12.50 -1.71
N PHE A 84 -0.18 11.88 -2.50
CA PHE A 84 0.60 10.72 -2.08
C PHE A 84 1.64 11.11 -1.01
N GLU A 85 2.30 12.25 -1.17
CA GLU A 85 3.21 12.80 -0.16
C GLU A 85 2.47 13.19 1.12
N GLN A 86 1.31 13.83 1.00
CA GLN A 86 0.47 14.19 2.14
C GLN A 86 0.01 12.96 2.93
N GLU A 87 -0.27 11.83 2.27
CA GLU A 87 -0.57 10.56 2.98
C GLU A 87 0.60 10.16 3.88
N ALA A 88 1.85 10.22 3.37
CA ALA A 88 3.03 9.89 4.15
C ALA A 88 3.24 10.86 5.34
N VAL A 89 3.11 12.17 5.10
CA VAL A 89 3.23 13.21 6.15
C VAL A 89 2.19 12.97 7.24
N ARG A 90 0.92 12.78 6.86
CA ARG A 90 -0.17 12.56 7.83
C ARG A 90 0.03 11.29 8.65
N LEU A 91 0.43 10.18 8.02
CA LEU A 91 0.73 8.95 8.77
C LEU A 91 1.90 9.16 9.75
N HIS A 92 2.88 9.97 9.39
CA HIS A 92 3.99 10.33 10.27
C HIS A 92 3.51 11.21 11.44
N GLU A 93 2.72 12.23 11.17
CA GLU A 93 2.16 13.16 12.18
C GLU A 93 1.17 12.50 13.14
N LEU A 94 0.38 11.54 12.67
CA LEU A 94 -0.51 10.73 13.51
C LEU A 94 0.25 9.86 14.51
N GLY A 95 1.54 9.58 14.20
CA GLY A 95 2.40 8.79 15.07
C GLY A 95 1.91 7.35 15.25
N GLU A 96 2.21 6.78 16.41
CA GLU A 96 1.77 5.43 16.75
C GLU A 96 0.35 5.45 17.33
N HIS A 97 -0.58 4.83 16.62
CA HIS A 97 -1.95 4.63 17.08
C HIS A 97 -2.36 3.17 16.83
N PRO A 98 -2.98 2.47 17.80
CA PRO A 98 -3.23 1.02 17.71
C PRO A 98 -4.15 0.61 16.56
N HIS A 99 -4.92 1.54 16.01
CA HIS A 99 -5.89 1.29 14.92
C HIS A 99 -5.55 2.03 13.62
N ILE A 100 -4.37 2.62 13.50
CA ILE A 100 -3.88 3.27 12.27
C ILE A 100 -2.54 2.63 11.92
N PRO A 101 -2.36 2.13 10.67
CA PRO A 101 -1.08 1.55 10.28
C PRO A 101 0.07 2.56 10.41
N ALA A 102 1.14 2.18 11.09
CA ALA A 102 2.31 3.04 11.21
C ALA A 102 3.01 3.22 9.87
N LEU A 103 3.50 4.43 9.59
CA LEU A 103 4.44 4.69 8.50
C LEU A 103 5.79 4.10 8.87
N LEU A 104 6.33 3.23 8.00
CA LEU A 104 7.64 2.60 8.20
C LEU A 104 8.74 3.25 7.36
N ALA A 105 8.41 3.69 6.14
CA ALA A 105 9.33 4.42 5.27
C ALA A 105 8.57 5.16 4.16
N TYR A 106 9.20 6.22 3.65
CA TYR A 106 8.84 6.91 2.42
C TYR A 106 10.10 7.18 1.64
N PHE A 107 10.13 6.84 0.34
CA PHE A 107 11.34 7.01 -0.48
C PHE A 107 11.03 7.04 -1.97
N GLU A 108 11.99 7.55 -2.73
CA GLU A 108 12.06 7.45 -4.18
C GLU A 108 13.10 6.40 -4.58
N GLN A 109 12.76 5.60 -5.58
CA GLN A 109 13.69 4.70 -6.29
C GLN A 109 13.27 4.59 -7.76
N ASP A 110 14.23 4.68 -8.68
CA ASP A 110 14.01 4.59 -10.13
C ASP A 110 12.88 5.53 -10.63
N LYS A 111 12.88 6.78 -10.13
CA LYS A 111 11.89 7.83 -10.41
C LYS A 111 10.45 7.44 -10.04
N ARG A 112 10.28 6.57 -9.06
CA ARG A 112 8.99 6.18 -8.50
C ARG A 112 8.98 6.38 -7.01
N LEU A 113 7.86 6.88 -6.51
CA LEU A 113 7.65 7.08 -5.08
C LEU A 113 7.05 5.82 -4.45
N TYR A 114 7.52 5.53 -3.25
CA TYR A 114 7.08 4.38 -2.46
C TYR A 114 6.77 4.82 -1.04
N LEU A 115 5.65 4.32 -0.53
CA LEU A 115 5.26 4.44 0.87
C LEU A 115 5.21 3.04 1.47
N VAL A 116 5.90 2.82 2.59
CA VAL A 116 5.89 1.56 3.32
C VAL A 116 5.17 1.76 4.64
N GLN A 117 4.19 0.91 4.90
CA GLN A 117 3.40 0.96 6.12
C GLN A 117 3.26 -0.42 6.74
N GLN A 118 2.85 -0.43 8.01
CA GLN A 118 2.55 -1.65 8.74
C GLN A 118 1.51 -2.51 8.00
N PHE A 119 1.76 -3.81 7.91
CA PHE A 119 0.75 -4.76 7.45
C PHE A 119 -0.23 -5.07 8.58
N ILE A 120 -1.51 -4.94 8.29
CA ILE A 120 -2.59 -5.30 9.21
C ILE A 120 -3.19 -6.63 8.75
N GLU A 121 -3.12 -7.64 9.60
CA GLU A 121 -3.75 -8.93 9.32
C GLU A 121 -5.26 -8.84 9.51
N GLY A 122 -6.00 -9.54 8.64
CA GLY A 122 -7.45 -9.61 8.70
C GLY A 122 -8.13 -9.40 7.36
N SER A 123 -9.45 -9.41 7.38
CA SER A 123 -10.29 -9.17 6.22
C SER A 123 -10.71 -7.69 6.16
N THR A 124 -10.84 -7.17 4.95
CA THR A 124 -11.49 -5.88 4.76
C THR A 124 -13.00 -6.01 4.95
N LEU A 125 -13.67 -4.90 5.28
CA LEU A 125 -15.15 -4.88 5.34
C LEU A 125 -15.79 -5.31 3.99
N ALA A 126 -15.15 -4.99 2.88
CA ALA A 126 -15.61 -5.41 1.55
C ALA A 126 -15.53 -6.94 1.38
N GLN A 127 -14.45 -7.57 1.86
CA GLN A 127 -14.33 -9.02 1.86
C GLN A 127 -15.35 -9.70 2.79
N GLU A 128 -15.54 -9.15 4.00
CA GLU A 128 -16.58 -9.65 4.92
C GLU A 128 -17.97 -9.53 4.29
N LEU A 129 -18.28 -8.39 3.65
CA LEU A 129 -19.56 -8.17 2.96
C LEU A 129 -19.77 -9.17 1.81
N ALA A 130 -18.73 -9.45 1.03
CA ALA A 130 -18.79 -10.41 -0.07
C ALA A 130 -19.00 -11.85 0.42
N GLN A 131 -18.44 -12.21 1.59
CA GLN A 131 -18.55 -13.55 2.16
C GLN A 131 -19.84 -13.77 2.95
N SER A 132 -20.29 -12.78 3.70
CA SER A 132 -21.37 -12.88 4.68
C SER A 132 -22.67 -12.24 4.24
N GLY A 133 -22.68 -11.52 3.09
CA GLY A 133 -23.81 -10.73 2.64
C GLY A 133 -23.97 -9.42 3.42
N SER A 134 -25.17 -8.82 3.36
CA SER A 134 -25.45 -7.54 3.99
C SER A 134 -25.25 -7.59 5.51
N PHE A 135 -24.62 -6.58 6.05
CA PHE A 135 -24.46 -6.45 7.49
C PHE A 135 -25.81 -6.09 8.15
N ASN A 136 -26.10 -6.76 9.25
CA ASN A 136 -27.23 -6.41 10.09
C ASN A 136 -26.95 -5.14 10.92
N GLU A 137 -27.98 -4.61 11.58
CA GLU A 137 -27.88 -3.39 12.39
C GLU A 137 -26.82 -3.51 13.50
N GLN A 138 -26.74 -4.66 14.16
CA GLN A 138 -25.77 -4.89 15.24
C GLN A 138 -24.34 -4.78 14.71
N LYS A 139 -24.01 -5.45 13.58
CA LYS A 139 -22.67 -5.37 12.96
C LYS A 139 -22.33 -3.94 12.53
N ILE A 140 -23.29 -3.21 11.96
CA ILE A 140 -23.09 -1.80 11.59
C ILE A 140 -22.78 -0.95 12.83
N ARG A 141 -23.51 -1.12 13.93
CA ARG A 141 -23.24 -0.42 15.19
C ARG A 141 -21.84 -0.74 15.73
N GLU A 142 -21.43 -1.99 15.73
CA GLU A 142 -20.09 -2.42 16.16
C GLU A 142 -18.99 -1.75 15.33
N VAL A 143 -19.14 -1.70 14.01
CA VAL A 143 -18.18 -1.03 13.10
C VAL A 143 -18.13 0.47 13.43
N LEU A 144 -19.26 1.14 13.57
CA LEU A 144 -19.31 2.57 13.86
C LEU A 144 -18.71 2.90 15.23
N VAL A 145 -19.04 2.15 16.27
CA VAL A 145 -18.49 2.35 17.63
C VAL A 145 -16.97 2.27 17.63
N ARG A 146 -16.38 1.38 16.82
CA ARG A 146 -14.93 1.25 16.71
C ARG A 146 -14.29 2.30 15.80
N LEU A 147 -14.96 2.69 14.72
CA LEU A 147 -14.41 3.58 13.71
C LEU A 147 -14.51 5.07 14.10
N LEU A 148 -15.62 5.50 14.71
CA LEU A 148 -15.85 6.92 15.03
C LEU A 148 -14.78 7.54 15.96
N PRO A 149 -14.27 6.84 16.99
CA PRO A 149 -13.18 7.39 17.81
C PRO A 149 -11.89 7.59 17.00
N ILE A 150 -11.61 6.71 16.04
CA ILE A 150 -10.42 6.82 15.18
C ILE A 150 -10.57 8.02 14.24
N LEU A 151 -11.73 8.18 13.62
CA LEU A 151 -12.04 9.35 12.78
C LEU A 151 -11.93 10.66 13.58
N LYS A 152 -12.48 10.70 14.79
CA LYS A 152 -12.32 11.85 15.68
C LYS A 152 -10.86 12.14 15.97
N PHE A 153 -10.06 11.11 16.31
CA PHE A 153 -8.63 11.26 16.58
C PHE A 153 -7.88 11.86 15.39
N VAL A 154 -8.21 11.44 14.16
CA VAL A 154 -7.63 11.98 12.93
C VAL A 154 -8.07 13.42 12.69
N HIS A 155 -9.37 13.73 12.85
CA HIS A 155 -9.92 15.06 12.64
C HIS A 155 -9.40 16.09 13.66
N ASP A 156 -9.18 15.69 14.90
CA ASP A 156 -8.64 16.57 15.94
C ASP A 156 -7.18 16.99 15.69
N ARG A 157 -6.50 16.35 14.72
CA ARG A 157 -5.09 16.60 14.34
C ARG A 157 -4.92 17.22 12.95
N ASN A 158 -5.99 17.60 12.28
CA ASN A 158 -5.99 18.27 10.97
C ASN A 158 -6.33 19.75 11.08
#